data_b3c3245fbcb3a818d4fcb8ddb1dbcb28
#
_entry.id   b3c3245fbcb3a818d4fcb8ddb1dbcb28
#
_cell.length_a   1.000
_cell.length_b   1.000
_cell.length_c   1.000
_cell.angle_alpha   90.00
_cell.angle_beta   90.00
_cell.angle_gamma   90.00
#
_symmetry.space_group_name_H-M   'P 1'
#
loop_
_entity.id
_entity.type
_entity.pdbx_description
1 polymer ?
#
loop_
_entity_poly.entity_id
_entity_poly.type
_entity_poly.pdbx_seq_one_letter_code
_entity_poly.pdbx_strand_id
1 'polypeptide(L)'
;MLYSYHPLERTVIATKRNAIQDLINWKNDEERKPLVLKGARQVGKTWLMKEFGKNHYKSFVYFNFDEEDELKSIFEVNKNPQRILELLSLICGEKILPRETLIIFDEIQECPEALNTLKYFKEKANEYHVIAAGSLLGTLLAKPKSYPVGMVNLLDIYPMNFEEFLKATDPVLYAYYDSIQKEQQIEEIFHNRLLEAYNNYLIIGGMPECVASWVNHKDPARVAQIQRELVEVYENDFSKHNGKVNSGRILMVFRSIVAQLAKPNEKFMYGAVREGGRARDFEEAIE
;
A
#
# COMPACT_ATOMS: atom_id res chain seq x y z
N MET A 1 -1.02 26.89 -16.08
CA MET A 1 -2.37 26.28 -16.17
C MET A 1 -2.61 25.65 -14.81
N LEU A 2 -3.61 26.14 -14.08
CA LEU A 2 -4.00 25.63 -12.78
C LEU A 2 -4.44 24.17 -12.95
N TYR A 3 -3.73 23.24 -12.33
CA TYR A 3 -4.21 21.87 -12.19
C TYR A 3 -5.45 21.89 -11.30
N SER A 4 -6.61 22.07 -11.94
CA SER A 4 -7.90 21.94 -11.28
C SER A 4 -8.12 20.46 -10.94
N TYR A 5 -7.99 20.17 -9.68
CA TYR A 5 -8.47 18.94 -9.05
C TYR A 5 -9.92 18.72 -9.48
N HIS A 6 -10.17 17.74 -10.33
CA HIS A 6 -11.54 17.31 -10.64
C HIS A 6 -12.11 16.58 -9.44
N PRO A 7 -13.16 17.08 -8.80
CA PRO A 7 -13.77 16.43 -7.67
C PRO A 7 -14.68 15.31 -8.15
N LEU A 8 -14.16 14.11 -8.32
CA LEU A 8 -14.91 12.93 -7.96
C LEU A 8 -14.68 12.73 -6.46
N GLU A 9 -15.16 13.66 -5.67
CA GLU A 9 -15.45 13.46 -4.26
C GLU A 9 -16.62 12.46 -4.14
N ARG A 10 -16.35 11.20 -4.44
CA ARG A 10 -16.98 10.12 -3.72
C ARG A 10 -16.51 10.32 -2.29
N THR A 11 -17.43 10.54 -1.38
CA THR A 11 -17.20 10.65 0.05
C THR A 11 -16.34 9.43 0.45
N VAL A 12 -15.02 9.61 0.38
CA VAL A 12 -14.07 8.62 0.90
C VAL A 12 -14.29 8.72 2.39
N ILE A 13 -15.07 7.81 2.94
CA ILE A 13 -15.19 7.65 4.38
C ILE A 13 -13.75 7.51 4.84
N ALA A 14 -13.30 8.48 5.62
CA ALA A 14 -11.96 8.52 6.18
C ALA A 14 -11.79 7.25 7.03
N THR A 15 -11.38 6.16 6.40
CA THR A 15 -11.09 4.91 7.06
C THR A 15 -9.84 5.16 7.89
N LYS A 16 -10.01 5.27 9.20
CA LYS A 16 -8.88 5.43 10.12
C LYS A 16 -8.01 4.17 10.01
N ARG A 17 -6.95 4.26 9.21
CA ARG A 17 -5.95 3.21 9.06
C ARG A 17 -5.03 3.21 10.28
N ASN A 18 -4.79 2.03 10.84
CA ASN A 18 -3.87 1.87 11.97
C ASN A 18 -2.44 2.30 11.59
N ALA A 19 -2.06 2.11 10.33
CA ALA A 19 -0.79 2.55 9.77
C ALA A 19 -0.52 4.08 9.90
N ILE A 20 -1.54 4.92 10.13
CA ILE A 20 -1.35 6.35 10.44
C ILE A 20 -0.50 6.52 11.71
N GLN A 21 -0.70 5.66 12.72
CA GLN A 21 0.10 5.74 13.94
C GLN A 21 1.57 5.40 13.69
N ASP A 22 1.84 4.43 12.82
CA ASP A 22 3.21 4.08 12.42
C ASP A 22 3.89 5.25 11.69
N LEU A 23 3.13 5.96 10.83
CA LEU A 23 3.63 7.17 10.16
C LEU A 23 3.90 8.31 11.13
N ILE A 24 3.07 8.50 12.16
CA ILE A 24 3.28 9.49 13.23
C ILE A 24 4.54 9.14 14.02
N ASN A 25 4.70 7.87 14.40
CA ASN A 25 5.88 7.39 15.10
C ASN A 25 7.15 7.62 14.27
N TRP A 26 7.12 7.26 12.98
CA TRP A 26 8.21 7.53 12.05
C TRP A 26 8.53 9.02 11.92
N LYS A 27 7.53 9.89 11.81
CA LYS A 27 7.74 11.36 11.73
C LYS A 27 8.49 11.89 12.92
N ASN A 28 8.18 11.39 14.12
CA ASN A 28 8.71 11.88 15.40
C ASN A 28 10.03 11.22 15.80
N ASP A 29 10.48 10.20 15.08
CA ASP A 29 11.77 9.56 15.34
C ASP A 29 12.91 10.45 14.83
N GLU A 30 13.80 10.86 15.73
CA GLU A 30 14.97 11.68 15.38
C GLU A 30 15.96 10.95 14.47
N GLU A 31 16.04 9.62 14.58
CA GLU A 31 16.91 8.78 13.76
C GLU A 31 16.24 8.28 12.47
N ARG A 32 15.02 8.75 12.20
CA ARG A 32 14.25 8.31 11.01
C ARG A 32 15.09 8.37 9.74
N LYS A 33 14.75 7.49 8.83
CA LYS A 33 15.25 7.44 7.45
C LYS A 33 14.08 7.74 6.51
N PRO A 34 14.32 8.08 5.23
CA PRO A 34 13.24 8.10 4.25
C PRO A 34 12.41 6.82 4.35
N LEU A 35 11.09 6.94 4.30
CA LEU A 35 10.18 5.81 4.50
C LEU A 35 9.75 5.25 3.16
N VAL A 36 9.73 3.93 3.05
CA VAL A 36 9.23 3.23 1.87
C VAL A 36 8.06 2.35 2.28
N LEU A 37 6.87 2.66 1.75
CA LEU A 37 5.67 1.87 1.93
C LEU A 37 5.63 0.73 0.92
N LYS A 38 5.58 -0.50 1.42
CA LYS A 38 5.39 -1.71 0.60
C LYS A 38 3.98 -2.24 0.77
N GLY A 39 3.51 -2.99 -0.18
CA GLY A 39 2.20 -3.65 -0.12
C GLY A 39 1.58 -3.80 -1.49
N ALA A 40 0.60 -4.69 -1.59
CA ALA A 40 -0.09 -4.99 -2.83
C ALA A 40 -0.72 -3.74 -3.48
N ARG A 41 -1.09 -3.82 -4.75
CA ARG A 41 -1.88 -2.76 -5.40
C ARG A 41 -3.20 -2.55 -4.67
N GLN A 42 -3.66 -1.29 -4.70
CA GLN A 42 -4.99 -0.87 -4.19
C GLN A 42 -5.23 -1.12 -2.69
N VAL A 43 -4.19 -1.41 -1.90
CA VAL A 43 -4.30 -1.45 -0.42
C VAL A 43 -4.36 -0.06 0.23
N GLY A 44 -4.31 1.01 -0.58
CA GLY A 44 -4.49 2.39 -0.11
C GLY A 44 -3.20 3.13 0.25
N LYS A 45 -2.03 2.75 -0.27
CA LYS A 45 -0.75 3.44 -0.01
C LYS A 45 -0.79 4.92 -0.37
N THR A 46 -1.19 5.26 -1.60
CA THR A 46 -1.29 6.64 -2.10
C THR A 46 -2.22 7.49 -1.23
N TRP A 47 -3.40 6.95 -0.90
CA TRP A 47 -4.35 7.63 -0.02
C TRP A 47 -3.73 7.88 1.36
N LEU A 48 -3.08 6.87 1.95
CA LEU A 48 -2.45 6.95 3.27
C LEU A 48 -1.38 8.06 3.32
N MET A 49 -0.52 8.14 2.29
CA MET A 49 0.52 9.16 2.20
C MET A 49 -0.06 10.57 2.09
N LYS A 50 -1.07 10.77 1.22
CA LYS A 50 -1.74 12.06 1.03
C LYS A 50 -2.50 12.48 2.28
N GLU A 51 -3.24 11.57 2.91
CA GLU A 51 -3.97 11.83 4.16
C GLU A 51 -3.02 12.19 5.31
N PHE A 52 -1.90 11.47 5.42
CA PHE A 52 -0.86 11.78 6.39
C PHE A 52 -0.23 13.15 6.12
N GLY A 53 0.10 13.49 4.87
CA GLY A 53 0.62 14.79 4.49
C GLY A 53 -0.34 15.92 4.85
N LYS A 54 -1.63 15.75 4.52
CA LYS A 54 -2.68 16.73 4.78
C LYS A 54 -2.89 17.02 6.28
N ASN A 55 -2.83 15.98 7.13
CA ASN A 55 -3.21 16.12 8.53
C ASN A 55 -2.02 16.36 9.47
N HIS A 56 -0.79 16.05 9.05
CA HIS A 56 0.37 16.05 9.94
C HIS A 56 1.51 16.96 9.47
N TYR A 57 1.39 17.62 8.32
CA TYR A 57 2.36 18.59 7.81
C TYR A 57 1.67 19.91 7.46
N LYS A 58 2.43 20.99 7.31
CA LYS A 58 1.90 22.28 6.82
C LYS A 58 1.53 22.21 5.34
N SER A 59 2.31 21.43 4.58
CA SER A 59 2.07 21.15 3.16
C SER A 59 2.62 19.77 2.80
N PHE A 60 2.23 19.26 1.64
CA PHE A 60 2.90 18.11 1.03
C PHE A 60 2.99 18.32 -0.48
N VAL A 61 4.04 17.76 -1.08
CA VAL A 61 4.21 17.70 -2.52
C VAL A 61 4.15 16.24 -2.98
N TYR A 62 3.52 16.00 -4.11
CA TYR A 62 3.22 14.66 -4.61
C TYR A 62 3.74 14.51 -6.03
N PHE A 63 4.55 13.49 -6.28
CA PHE A 63 5.14 13.14 -7.56
C PHE A 63 4.87 11.67 -7.87
N ASN A 64 4.28 11.40 -9.04
CA ASN A 64 3.96 10.07 -9.52
C ASN A 64 4.85 9.70 -10.71
N PHE A 65 5.74 8.74 -10.53
CA PHE A 65 6.69 8.33 -11.56
C PHE A 65 6.10 7.49 -12.69
N ASP A 66 4.87 6.99 -12.55
CA ASP A 66 4.15 6.29 -13.63
C ASP A 66 3.47 7.29 -14.59
N GLU A 67 3.10 8.48 -14.08
CA GLU A 67 2.37 9.50 -14.86
C GLU A 67 3.29 10.56 -15.47
N GLU A 68 4.46 10.80 -14.88
CA GLU A 68 5.31 11.95 -15.18
C GLU A 68 6.73 11.51 -15.56
N ASP A 69 6.94 11.08 -16.82
CA ASP A 69 8.25 10.62 -17.31
C ASP A 69 9.34 11.69 -17.22
N GLU A 70 8.99 12.98 -17.34
CA GLU A 70 9.94 14.09 -17.24
C GLU A 70 10.63 14.17 -15.87
N LEU A 71 9.94 13.75 -14.80
CA LEU A 71 10.51 13.70 -13.44
C LEU A 71 11.71 12.77 -13.35
N LYS A 72 11.72 11.68 -14.11
CA LYS A 72 12.80 10.67 -14.07
C LYS A 72 14.16 11.30 -14.42
N SER A 73 14.18 12.22 -15.38
CA SER A 73 15.38 12.92 -15.82
C SER A 73 16.08 13.69 -14.71
N ILE A 74 15.34 14.18 -13.70
CA ILE A 74 15.89 14.90 -12.55
C ILE A 74 16.86 14.03 -11.77
N PHE A 75 16.52 12.74 -11.62
CA PHE A 75 17.25 11.78 -10.81
C PHE A 75 18.41 11.12 -11.57
N GLU A 76 18.38 11.12 -12.91
CA GLU A 76 19.41 10.53 -13.76
C GLU A 76 20.71 11.35 -13.79
N VAL A 77 20.62 12.69 -13.79
CA VAL A 77 21.78 13.59 -13.95
C VAL A 77 22.76 13.47 -12.78
N ASN A 78 22.27 13.59 -11.54
CA ASN A 78 23.03 13.34 -10.32
C ASN A 78 22.11 13.15 -9.12
N LYS A 79 22.65 12.64 -8.04
CA LYS A 79 21.91 12.29 -6.81
C LYS A 79 22.09 13.33 -5.69
N ASN A 80 22.34 14.59 -6.02
CA ASN A 80 22.46 15.68 -5.05
C ASN A 80 21.06 16.11 -4.55
N PRO A 81 20.71 15.90 -3.26
CA PRO A 81 19.40 16.24 -2.75
C PRO A 81 19.02 17.70 -2.88
N GLN A 82 19.98 18.66 -2.70
CA GLN A 82 19.68 20.09 -2.79
C GLN A 82 19.23 20.49 -4.19
N ARG A 83 19.98 20.04 -5.23
CA ARG A 83 19.58 20.24 -6.62
C ARG A 83 18.21 19.64 -6.92
N ILE A 84 17.95 18.41 -6.44
CA ILE A 84 16.67 17.73 -6.64
C ILE A 84 15.53 18.53 -5.98
N LEU A 85 15.70 18.97 -4.74
CA LEU A 85 14.71 19.79 -4.02
C LEU A 85 14.41 21.11 -4.72
N GLU A 86 15.45 21.78 -5.26
CA GLU A 86 15.28 23.01 -6.06
C GLU A 86 14.41 22.75 -7.32
N LEU A 87 14.73 21.69 -8.08
CA LEU A 87 13.98 21.35 -9.29
C LEU A 87 12.55 20.91 -8.98
N LEU A 88 12.36 20.08 -7.95
CA LEU A 88 11.02 19.67 -7.52
C LEU A 88 10.18 20.86 -7.05
N SER A 89 10.80 21.83 -6.35
CA SER A 89 10.14 23.09 -5.95
C SER A 89 9.71 23.94 -7.14
N LEU A 90 10.53 23.98 -8.20
CA LEU A 90 10.17 24.69 -9.44
C LEU A 90 9.02 24.01 -10.19
N ILE A 91 8.99 22.67 -10.20
CA ILE A 91 7.94 21.90 -10.88
C ILE A 91 6.60 22.06 -10.18
N CYS A 92 6.56 21.90 -8.86
CA CYS A 92 5.30 22.03 -8.11
C CYS A 92 4.88 23.50 -7.87
N GLY A 93 5.76 24.47 -8.11
CA GLY A 93 5.51 25.90 -7.87
C GLY A 93 5.46 26.28 -6.38
N GLU A 94 5.91 25.40 -5.50
CA GLU A 94 5.87 25.58 -4.05
C GLU A 94 7.26 25.35 -3.43
N LYS A 95 7.56 26.08 -2.33
CA LYS A 95 8.80 25.84 -1.59
C LYS A 95 8.68 24.57 -0.77
N ILE A 96 9.62 23.68 -0.94
CA ILE A 96 9.77 22.48 -0.10
C ILE A 96 10.60 22.88 1.13
N LEU A 97 9.94 22.94 2.31
CA LEU A 97 10.56 23.37 3.55
C LEU A 97 10.91 22.19 4.45
N PRO A 98 12.11 22.17 5.08
CA PRO A 98 12.50 21.09 5.97
C PRO A 98 11.53 20.96 7.14
N ARG A 99 11.16 19.73 7.50
CA ARG A 99 10.23 19.34 8.57
C ARG A 99 8.78 19.84 8.42
N GLU A 100 8.51 20.78 7.51
CA GLU A 100 7.18 21.37 7.28
C GLU A 100 6.46 20.79 6.08
N THR A 101 7.21 20.44 5.03
CA THR A 101 6.66 19.85 3.80
C THR A 101 6.99 18.36 3.72
N LEU A 102 5.99 17.53 3.54
CA LEU A 102 6.17 16.11 3.24
C LEU A 102 6.39 15.93 1.73
N ILE A 103 7.43 15.22 1.36
CA ILE A 103 7.70 14.84 -0.03
C ILE A 103 7.18 13.41 -0.23
N ILE A 104 6.30 13.24 -1.20
CA ILE A 104 5.68 11.95 -1.55
C ILE A 104 6.13 11.54 -2.95
N PHE A 105 6.81 10.39 -3.03
CA PHE A 105 7.19 9.71 -4.26
C PHE A 105 6.32 8.47 -4.45
N ASP A 106 5.38 8.52 -5.37
CA ASP A 106 4.50 7.38 -5.67
C ASP A 106 4.98 6.64 -6.91
N GLU A 107 4.67 5.33 -6.97
CA GLU A 107 5.12 4.37 -7.98
C GLU A 107 6.66 4.46 -8.23
N ILE A 108 7.44 4.55 -7.15
CA ILE A 108 8.90 4.80 -7.19
C ILE A 108 9.67 3.70 -7.94
N GLN A 109 9.09 2.51 -8.13
CA GLN A 109 9.69 1.44 -8.93
C GLN A 109 9.85 1.83 -10.41
N GLU A 110 9.09 2.82 -10.91
CA GLU A 110 9.19 3.32 -12.28
C GLU A 110 10.42 4.25 -12.45
N CYS A 111 11.08 4.64 -11.32
CA CYS A 111 12.32 5.43 -11.33
C CYS A 111 13.34 4.87 -10.33
N PRO A 112 14.13 3.84 -10.70
CA PRO A 112 15.15 3.24 -9.82
C PRO A 112 16.18 4.26 -9.30
N GLU A 113 16.46 5.31 -10.07
CA GLU A 113 17.37 6.39 -9.68
C GLU A 113 16.81 7.22 -8.53
N ALA A 114 15.50 7.46 -8.50
CA ALA A 114 14.83 8.14 -7.38
C ALA A 114 14.89 7.26 -6.11
N LEU A 115 14.66 5.95 -6.22
CA LEU A 115 14.80 5.01 -5.11
C LEU A 115 16.22 5.03 -4.53
N ASN A 116 17.24 5.00 -5.40
CA ASN A 116 18.65 5.09 -5.01
C ASN A 116 19.00 6.43 -4.36
N THR A 117 18.28 7.50 -4.69
CA THR A 117 18.49 8.83 -4.14
C THR A 117 18.07 8.95 -2.69
N LEU A 118 17.16 8.11 -2.20
CA LEU A 118 16.73 8.09 -0.79
C LEU A 118 17.90 7.95 0.18
N LYS A 119 18.96 7.22 -0.19
CA LYS A 119 20.20 7.13 0.58
C LYS A 119 20.80 8.52 0.82
N TYR A 120 20.89 9.33 -0.22
CA TYR A 120 21.51 10.66 -0.12
C TYR A 120 20.63 11.66 0.62
N PHE A 121 19.30 11.51 0.60
CA PHE A 121 18.41 12.24 1.48
C PHE A 121 18.72 11.93 2.95
N LYS A 122 18.89 10.64 3.31
CA LYS A 122 19.31 10.27 4.68
C LYS A 122 20.64 10.90 5.08
N GLU A 123 21.63 10.86 4.19
CA GLU A 123 23.01 11.28 4.51
C GLU A 123 23.19 12.81 4.55
N LYS A 124 22.47 13.57 3.72
CA LYS A 124 22.77 14.98 3.43
C LYS A 124 21.59 15.95 3.56
N ALA A 125 20.37 15.42 3.74
CA ALA A 125 19.14 16.22 3.75
C ALA A 125 18.05 15.53 4.60
N ASN A 126 18.41 14.92 5.74
CA ASN A 126 17.50 14.16 6.58
C ASN A 126 16.41 15.01 7.25
N GLU A 127 16.60 16.31 7.27
CA GLU A 127 15.60 17.29 7.71
C GLU A 127 14.38 17.36 6.76
N TYR A 128 14.51 16.90 5.50
CA TYR A 128 13.40 16.77 4.57
C TYR A 128 12.76 15.39 4.71
N HIS A 129 11.48 15.38 5.01
CA HIS A 129 10.73 14.14 5.20
C HIS A 129 10.28 13.59 3.86
N VAL A 130 10.74 12.40 3.52
CA VAL A 130 10.43 11.74 2.26
C VAL A 130 9.72 10.41 2.55
N ILE A 131 8.55 10.22 1.94
CA ILE A 131 7.85 8.94 1.90
C ILE A 131 7.74 8.52 0.44
N ALA A 132 8.11 7.27 0.17
CA ALA A 132 7.95 6.66 -1.14
C ALA A 132 7.02 5.46 -1.06
N ALA A 133 6.31 5.16 -2.14
CA ALA A 133 5.50 3.96 -2.27
C ALA A 133 5.66 3.30 -3.64
N GLY A 134 5.45 2.00 -3.68
CA GLY A 134 5.39 1.23 -4.91
C GLY A 134 4.76 -0.14 -4.69
N SER A 135 4.09 -0.66 -5.72
CA SER A 135 3.36 -1.93 -5.63
C SER A 135 4.26 -3.16 -5.84
N LEU A 136 5.36 -3.00 -6.59
CA LEU A 136 6.28 -4.08 -6.98
C LEU A 136 7.65 -3.99 -6.28
N LEU A 137 7.75 -3.22 -5.20
CA LEU A 137 9.01 -3.01 -4.50
C LEU A 137 9.63 -4.31 -3.97
N GLY A 138 8.83 -5.34 -3.65
CA GLY A 138 9.34 -6.64 -3.22
C GLY A 138 10.32 -7.26 -4.22
N THR A 139 9.99 -7.23 -5.51
CA THR A 139 10.84 -7.79 -6.58
C THR A 139 12.06 -6.92 -6.90
N LEU A 140 11.96 -5.60 -6.74
CA LEU A 140 13.10 -4.68 -6.87
C LEU A 140 14.07 -4.79 -5.70
N LEU A 141 13.54 -4.96 -4.49
CA LEU A 141 14.32 -5.10 -3.27
C LEU A 141 15.13 -6.41 -3.24
N ALA A 142 14.69 -7.44 -3.96
CA ALA A 142 15.40 -8.71 -4.12
C ALA A 142 16.64 -8.62 -5.04
N LYS A 143 16.79 -7.53 -5.82
CA LYS A 143 17.94 -7.36 -6.72
C LYS A 143 19.09 -6.63 -6.01
N PRO A 144 20.30 -7.24 -5.83
CA PRO A 144 21.37 -6.72 -4.99
C PRO A 144 21.96 -5.34 -5.38
N LYS A 145 21.67 -4.83 -6.56
CA LYS A 145 22.31 -3.61 -7.11
C LYS A 145 21.50 -2.32 -6.99
N SER A 146 20.23 -2.36 -6.52
CA SER A 146 19.34 -1.21 -6.66
C SER A 146 18.59 -0.77 -5.39
N TYR A 147 19.01 -1.24 -4.20
CA TYR A 147 18.32 -0.88 -2.99
C TYR A 147 19.25 -0.26 -1.93
N PRO A 148 18.89 0.88 -1.33
CA PRO A 148 19.67 1.51 -0.28
C PRO A 148 19.53 0.77 1.06
N VAL A 149 20.09 -0.45 1.14
CA VAL A 149 20.06 -1.31 2.34
C VAL A 149 20.49 -0.51 3.58
N GLY A 150 19.66 -0.54 4.62
CA GLY A 150 19.95 0.14 5.87
C GLY A 150 19.79 1.67 5.87
N MET A 151 19.47 2.30 4.71
CA MET A 151 19.34 3.75 4.55
C MET A 151 17.90 4.23 4.43
N VAL A 152 16.94 3.33 4.48
CA VAL A 152 15.50 3.62 4.51
C VAL A 152 14.81 2.83 5.59
N ASN A 153 13.68 3.34 6.08
CA ASN A 153 12.71 2.57 6.86
C ASN A 153 11.72 1.91 5.91
N LEU A 154 11.24 0.72 6.27
CA LEU A 154 10.22 -0.01 5.52
C LEU A 154 8.96 -0.13 6.37
N LEU A 155 7.81 0.07 5.74
CA LEU A 155 6.51 -0.17 6.37
C LEU A 155 5.63 -0.98 5.40
N ASP A 156 5.17 -2.12 5.86
CA ASP A 156 4.27 -2.97 5.11
C ASP A 156 2.82 -2.50 5.29
N ILE A 157 2.14 -2.24 4.18
CA ILE A 157 0.74 -1.85 4.15
C ILE A 157 -0.09 -3.02 3.63
N TYR A 158 -0.99 -3.48 4.48
CA TYR A 158 -1.89 -4.60 4.20
C TYR A 158 -3.31 -4.11 3.88
N PRO A 159 -4.18 -4.94 3.33
CA PRO A 159 -5.62 -4.68 3.35
C PRO A 159 -6.11 -4.38 4.78
N MET A 160 -7.25 -3.74 4.90
CA MET A 160 -7.84 -3.41 6.21
C MET A 160 -8.10 -4.70 6.99
N ASN A 161 -7.71 -4.70 8.26
CA ASN A 161 -8.05 -5.78 9.19
C ASN A 161 -9.50 -5.62 9.70
N PHE A 162 -9.97 -6.58 10.50
CA PHE A 162 -11.33 -6.56 11.04
C PHE A 162 -11.60 -5.31 11.90
N GLU A 163 -10.62 -4.89 12.69
CA GLU A 163 -10.71 -3.68 13.52
C GLU A 163 -10.92 -2.42 12.66
N GLU A 164 -10.12 -2.23 11.61
CA GLU A 164 -10.26 -1.11 10.67
C GLU A 164 -11.58 -1.17 9.90
N PHE A 165 -12.03 -2.38 9.53
CA PHE A 165 -13.33 -2.62 8.92
C PHE A 165 -14.47 -2.22 9.86
N LEU A 166 -14.40 -2.62 11.12
CA LEU A 166 -15.41 -2.30 12.12
C LEU A 166 -15.47 -0.79 12.40
N LYS A 167 -14.30 -0.14 12.52
CA LYS A 167 -14.20 1.34 12.62
C LYS A 167 -14.91 2.06 11.48
N ALA A 168 -14.80 1.51 10.25
CA ALA A 168 -15.38 2.10 9.06
C ALA A 168 -16.87 1.83 8.93
N THR A 169 -17.36 0.67 9.35
CA THR A 169 -18.73 0.19 9.10
C THR A 169 -19.70 0.46 10.22
N ASP A 170 -19.25 0.40 11.48
CA ASP A 170 -20.02 0.64 12.72
C ASP A 170 -19.11 1.18 13.83
N PRO A 171 -18.86 2.52 13.85
CA PRO A 171 -17.99 3.14 14.87
C PRO A 171 -18.49 2.95 16.31
N VAL A 172 -19.79 2.77 16.52
CA VAL A 172 -20.38 2.56 17.85
C VAL A 172 -20.05 1.16 18.34
N LEU A 173 -20.25 0.15 17.49
CA LEU A 173 -19.87 -1.23 17.80
C LEU A 173 -18.35 -1.37 17.95
N TYR A 174 -17.57 -0.61 17.18
CA TYR A 174 -16.12 -0.54 17.35
C TYR A 174 -15.74 -0.02 18.74
N ALA A 175 -16.36 1.07 19.21
CA ALA A 175 -16.06 1.61 20.54
C ALA A 175 -16.33 0.59 21.66
N TYR A 176 -17.40 -0.21 21.52
CA TYR A 176 -17.67 -1.33 22.42
C TYR A 176 -16.59 -2.42 22.29
N TYR A 177 -16.25 -2.83 21.06
CA TYR A 177 -15.21 -3.83 20.79
C TYR A 177 -13.85 -3.42 21.41
N ASP A 178 -13.44 -2.17 21.26
CA ASP A 178 -12.20 -1.63 21.79
C ASP A 178 -12.17 -1.59 23.32
N SER A 179 -13.35 -1.53 23.95
CA SER A 179 -13.51 -1.54 25.43
C SER A 179 -13.47 -2.94 26.06
N ILE A 180 -13.54 -4.02 25.24
CA ILE A 180 -13.56 -5.39 25.75
C ILE A 180 -12.19 -5.75 26.36
N GLN A 181 -12.21 -6.12 27.64
CA GLN A 181 -11.02 -6.60 28.32
C GLN A 181 -10.85 -8.11 28.14
N LYS A 182 -9.63 -8.58 28.25
CA LYS A 182 -9.31 -10.00 28.19
C LYS A 182 -10.11 -10.75 29.29
N GLU A 183 -10.73 -11.85 28.89
CA GLU A 183 -11.56 -12.74 29.79
C GLU A 183 -12.87 -12.09 30.25
N GLN A 184 -13.32 -10.99 29.62
CA GLN A 184 -14.63 -10.43 29.89
C GLN A 184 -15.73 -11.22 29.18
N GLN A 185 -16.82 -11.50 29.89
CA GLN A 185 -18.03 -12.03 29.28
C GLN A 185 -18.68 -10.93 28.41
N ILE A 186 -18.99 -11.27 27.17
CA ILE A 186 -19.65 -10.36 26.22
C ILE A 186 -21.16 -10.62 26.29
N GLU A 187 -21.95 -9.56 26.43
CA GLU A 187 -23.41 -9.63 26.34
C GLU A 187 -23.86 -10.19 24.99
N GLU A 188 -24.83 -11.09 24.99
CA GLU A 188 -25.26 -11.83 23.81
C GLU A 188 -25.64 -10.93 22.63
N ILE A 189 -26.28 -9.80 22.91
CA ILE A 189 -26.64 -8.84 21.87
C ILE A 189 -25.42 -8.27 21.14
N PHE A 190 -24.35 -7.95 21.85
CA PHE A 190 -23.12 -7.43 21.25
C PHE A 190 -22.30 -8.54 20.61
N HIS A 191 -22.28 -9.71 21.19
CA HIS A 191 -21.66 -10.89 20.60
C HIS A 191 -22.27 -11.19 19.21
N ASN A 192 -23.59 -11.23 19.10
CA ASN A 192 -24.28 -11.50 17.84
C ASN A 192 -24.00 -10.41 16.80
N ARG A 193 -23.98 -9.13 17.19
CA ARG A 193 -23.62 -8.02 16.28
C ARG A 193 -22.17 -8.11 15.81
N LEU A 194 -21.24 -8.47 16.68
CA LEU A 194 -19.83 -8.66 16.31
C LEU A 194 -19.66 -9.84 15.37
N LEU A 195 -20.39 -10.95 15.57
CA LEU A 195 -20.40 -12.10 14.66
C LEU A 195 -20.96 -11.71 13.28
N GLU A 196 -22.03 -10.94 13.23
CA GLU A 196 -22.58 -10.44 11.96
C GLU A 196 -21.57 -9.55 11.24
N ALA A 197 -20.95 -8.61 11.96
CA ALA A 197 -19.91 -7.74 11.38
C ALA A 197 -18.70 -8.56 10.89
N TYR A 198 -18.30 -9.59 11.62
CA TYR A 198 -17.21 -10.47 11.21
C TYR A 198 -17.55 -11.30 9.98
N ASN A 199 -18.77 -11.85 9.90
CA ASN A 199 -19.25 -12.55 8.70
C ASN A 199 -19.28 -11.62 7.47
N ASN A 200 -19.70 -10.37 7.65
CA ASN A 200 -19.65 -9.38 6.60
C ASN A 200 -18.19 -9.12 6.17
N TYR A 201 -17.28 -8.98 7.12
CA TYR A 201 -15.84 -8.81 6.81
C TYR A 201 -15.26 -10.00 6.02
N LEU A 202 -15.64 -11.25 6.35
CA LEU A 202 -15.19 -12.43 5.62
C LEU A 202 -15.67 -12.44 4.14
N ILE A 203 -16.83 -11.85 3.86
CA ILE A 203 -17.40 -11.76 2.50
C ILE A 203 -16.80 -10.58 1.72
N ILE A 204 -16.74 -9.41 2.36
CA ILE A 204 -16.33 -8.15 1.74
C ILE A 204 -14.82 -8.05 1.61
N GLY A 205 -14.09 -8.61 2.58
CA GLY A 205 -12.66 -8.50 2.71
C GLY A 205 -12.19 -7.13 3.19
N GLY A 206 -10.86 -6.96 3.21
CA GLY A 206 -10.21 -5.75 3.70
C GLY A 206 -9.72 -4.78 2.61
N MET A 207 -10.04 -5.01 1.33
CA MET A 207 -9.63 -4.07 0.28
C MET A 207 -10.39 -2.75 0.44
N PRO A 208 -9.68 -1.59 0.51
CA PRO A 208 -10.31 -0.31 0.85
C PRO A 208 -11.49 0.07 -0.04
N GLU A 209 -11.43 -0.22 -1.34
CA GLU A 209 -12.52 0.06 -2.28
C GLU A 209 -13.76 -0.81 -2.00
N CYS A 210 -13.55 -2.09 -1.68
CA CYS A 210 -14.63 -2.99 -1.28
C CYS A 210 -15.31 -2.50 0.01
N VAL A 211 -14.52 -2.12 1.02
CA VAL A 211 -15.03 -1.59 2.29
C VAL A 211 -15.79 -0.28 2.08
N ALA A 212 -15.24 0.65 1.29
CA ALA A 212 -15.90 1.93 0.98
C ALA A 212 -17.23 1.71 0.23
N SER A 213 -17.26 0.81 -0.74
CA SER A 213 -18.48 0.43 -1.45
C SER A 213 -19.54 -0.15 -0.51
N TRP A 214 -19.12 -1.05 0.40
CA TRP A 214 -20.01 -1.62 1.40
C TRP A 214 -20.57 -0.57 2.36
N VAL A 215 -19.75 0.34 2.86
CA VAL A 215 -20.20 1.42 3.75
C VAL A 215 -21.24 2.29 3.07
N ASN A 216 -20.99 2.66 1.81
CA ASN A 216 -21.83 3.60 1.08
C ASN A 216 -23.13 2.98 0.56
N HIS A 217 -23.14 1.71 0.19
CA HIS A 217 -24.24 1.11 -0.57
C HIS A 217 -24.87 -0.09 0.10
N LYS A 218 -24.15 -0.80 1.00
CA LYS A 218 -24.60 -2.06 1.62
C LYS A 218 -25.05 -3.11 0.58
N ASP A 219 -24.43 -3.08 -0.61
CA ASP A 219 -24.77 -3.93 -1.75
C ASP A 219 -23.66 -4.95 -2.01
N PRO A 220 -23.90 -6.26 -1.70
CA PRO A 220 -22.92 -7.32 -1.92
C PRO A 220 -22.58 -7.54 -3.40
N ALA A 221 -23.51 -7.26 -4.32
CA ALA A 221 -23.28 -7.48 -5.75
C ALA A 221 -22.25 -6.47 -6.30
N ARG A 222 -22.31 -5.21 -5.83
CA ARG A 222 -21.30 -4.20 -6.14
C ARG A 222 -19.92 -4.58 -5.60
N VAL A 223 -19.86 -5.04 -4.35
CA VAL A 223 -18.60 -5.49 -3.76
C VAL A 223 -18.01 -6.65 -4.56
N ALA A 224 -18.83 -7.64 -4.93
CA ALA A 224 -18.38 -8.78 -5.74
C ALA A 224 -17.90 -8.35 -7.15
N GLN A 225 -18.46 -7.28 -7.72
CA GLN A 225 -17.94 -6.71 -8.97
C GLN A 225 -16.54 -6.12 -8.77
N ILE A 226 -16.36 -5.27 -7.73
CA ILE A 226 -15.06 -4.67 -7.41
C ILE A 226 -14.01 -5.76 -7.15
N GLN A 227 -14.37 -6.81 -6.41
CA GLN A 227 -13.46 -7.94 -6.16
C GLN A 227 -13.02 -8.63 -7.45
N ARG A 228 -13.91 -8.83 -8.42
CA ARG A 228 -13.55 -9.38 -9.75
C ARG A 228 -12.59 -8.46 -10.50
N GLU A 229 -12.89 -7.15 -10.54
CA GLU A 229 -12.03 -6.14 -11.18
C GLU A 229 -10.63 -6.11 -10.54
N LEU A 230 -10.54 -6.23 -9.21
CA LEU A 230 -9.28 -6.35 -8.48
C LEU A 230 -8.47 -7.58 -8.91
N VAL A 231 -9.12 -8.74 -9.01
CA VAL A 231 -8.47 -9.99 -9.47
C VAL A 231 -7.94 -9.82 -10.88
N GLU A 232 -8.72 -9.23 -11.80
CA GLU A 232 -8.29 -8.96 -13.18
C GLU A 232 -7.08 -8.02 -13.23
N VAL A 233 -7.05 -6.98 -12.38
CA VAL A 233 -5.89 -6.08 -12.29
C VAL A 233 -4.64 -6.83 -11.86
N TYR A 234 -4.72 -7.68 -10.83
CA TYR A 234 -3.58 -8.50 -10.39
C TYR A 234 -3.11 -9.46 -11.49
N GLU A 235 -4.03 -10.16 -12.17
CA GLU A 235 -3.69 -11.07 -13.26
C GLU A 235 -2.99 -10.36 -14.42
N ASN A 236 -3.41 -9.13 -14.75
CA ASN A 236 -2.77 -8.29 -15.77
C ASN A 236 -1.37 -7.82 -15.36
N ASP A 237 -1.15 -7.50 -14.08
CA ASP A 237 0.16 -7.08 -13.58
C ASP A 237 1.21 -8.18 -13.69
N PHE A 238 0.84 -9.43 -13.46
CA PHE A 238 1.77 -10.54 -13.61
C PHE A 238 2.34 -10.64 -15.02
N SER A 239 1.58 -10.22 -16.03
CA SER A 239 2.01 -10.25 -17.43
C SER A 239 2.96 -9.13 -17.82
N LYS A 240 2.93 -7.98 -17.13
CA LYS A 240 3.72 -6.78 -17.50
C LYS A 240 5.18 -6.86 -17.07
N HIS A 241 5.48 -7.47 -15.94
CA HIS A 241 6.78 -7.27 -15.26
C HIS A 241 7.70 -8.50 -15.24
N ASN A 242 7.21 -9.69 -15.58
CA ASN A 242 7.92 -10.95 -15.33
C ASN A 242 8.34 -11.76 -16.57
N GLY A 243 8.17 -11.22 -17.77
CA GLY A 243 8.42 -11.97 -19.02
C GLY A 243 7.41 -13.10 -19.23
N LYS A 244 7.21 -13.53 -20.48
CA LYS A 244 6.10 -14.44 -20.84
C LYS A 244 6.10 -15.80 -20.12
N VAL A 245 7.27 -16.35 -19.79
CA VAL A 245 7.37 -17.70 -19.18
C VAL A 245 7.04 -17.65 -17.68
N ASN A 246 7.56 -16.67 -16.94
CA ASN A 246 7.30 -16.51 -15.51
C ASN A 246 5.89 -16.04 -15.23
N SER A 247 5.35 -15.13 -16.03
CA SER A 247 3.98 -14.64 -15.90
C SER A 247 2.94 -15.77 -15.90
N GLY A 248 3.10 -16.77 -16.77
CA GLY A 248 2.20 -17.92 -16.80
C GLY A 248 2.28 -18.79 -15.54
N ARG A 249 3.47 -18.93 -14.95
CA ARG A 249 3.67 -19.68 -13.70
C ARG A 249 3.10 -18.94 -12.50
N ILE A 250 3.33 -17.64 -12.40
CA ILE A 250 2.77 -16.78 -11.36
C ILE A 250 1.24 -16.82 -11.40
N LEU A 251 0.65 -16.72 -12.59
CA LEU A 251 -0.80 -16.82 -12.78
C LEU A 251 -1.36 -18.17 -12.34
N MET A 252 -0.68 -19.28 -12.66
CA MET A 252 -1.09 -20.61 -12.19
C MET A 252 -1.04 -20.70 -10.67
N VAL A 253 0.04 -20.22 -10.04
CA VAL A 253 0.19 -20.17 -8.58
C VAL A 253 -0.94 -19.35 -7.97
N PHE A 254 -1.16 -18.13 -8.47
CA PHE A 254 -2.20 -17.23 -7.98
C PHE A 254 -3.60 -17.85 -8.05
N ARG A 255 -3.96 -18.45 -9.19
CA ARG A 255 -5.25 -19.14 -9.36
C ARG A 255 -5.41 -20.38 -8.47
N SER A 256 -4.32 -20.99 -8.03
CA SER A 256 -4.35 -22.13 -7.11
C SER A 256 -4.60 -21.77 -5.66
N ILE A 257 -4.44 -20.47 -5.27
CA ILE A 257 -4.49 -20.02 -3.86
C ILE A 257 -5.77 -20.49 -3.18
N VAL A 258 -6.94 -20.28 -3.78
CA VAL A 258 -8.23 -20.70 -3.19
C VAL A 258 -8.26 -22.20 -2.93
N ALA A 259 -7.81 -23.01 -3.91
CA ALA A 259 -7.74 -24.46 -3.76
C ALA A 259 -6.69 -24.92 -2.74
N GLN A 260 -5.60 -24.16 -2.56
CA GLN A 260 -4.60 -24.40 -1.53
C GLN A 260 -5.16 -24.14 -0.12
N LEU A 261 -5.82 -22.98 0.05
CA LEU A 261 -6.39 -22.56 1.35
C LEU A 261 -7.60 -23.40 1.77
N ALA A 262 -8.34 -23.98 0.84
CA ALA A 262 -9.49 -24.85 1.13
C ALA A 262 -9.10 -26.25 1.68
N LYS A 263 -7.80 -26.57 1.73
CA LYS A 263 -7.33 -27.85 2.24
C LYS A 263 -7.03 -27.80 3.73
N PRO A 264 -7.25 -28.90 4.48
CA PRO A 264 -6.90 -28.98 5.89
C PRO A 264 -5.38 -28.87 6.15
N ASN A 265 -4.57 -29.12 5.11
CA ASN A 265 -3.13 -29.08 5.19
C ASN A 265 -2.61 -27.70 4.76
N GLU A 266 -1.96 -26.98 5.66
CA GLU A 266 -1.38 -25.65 5.42
C GLU A 266 -0.14 -25.66 4.52
N LYS A 267 0.35 -26.85 4.09
CA LYS A 267 1.50 -26.96 3.19
C LYS A 267 1.10 -26.66 1.75
N PHE A 268 1.88 -25.80 1.08
CA PHE A 268 1.73 -25.55 -0.34
C PHE A 268 1.95 -26.82 -1.16
N MET A 269 0.99 -27.15 -2.02
CA MET A 269 1.01 -28.37 -2.82
C MET A 269 1.21 -28.05 -4.30
N TYR A 270 2.38 -28.29 -4.83
CA TYR A 270 2.72 -28.04 -6.24
C TYR A 270 1.81 -28.78 -7.23
N GLY A 271 1.36 -30.00 -6.88
CA GLY A 271 0.39 -30.77 -7.65
C GLY A 271 -1.00 -30.15 -7.74
N ALA A 272 -1.35 -29.22 -6.84
CA ALA A 272 -2.60 -28.45 -6.92
C ALA A 272 -2.50 -27.25 -7.86
N VAL A 273 -1.30 -26.78 -8.15
CA VAL A 273 -1.05 -25.76 -9.19
C VAL A 273 -1.20 -26.36 -10.58
N ARG A 274 -0.58 -27.51 -10.79
CA ARG A 274 -0.64 -28.29 -12.04
C ARG A 274 -0.38 -29.75 -11.72
N GLU A 275 -1.10 -30.68 -12.38
CA GLU A 275 -0.86 -32.11 -12.26
C GLU A 275 0.60 -32.46 -12.58
N GLY A 276 1.26 -33.21 -11.70
CA GLY A 276 2.68 -33.51 -11.80
C GLY A 276 3.64 -32.36 -11.52
N GLY A 277 3.16 -31.21 -11.07
CA GLY A 277 3.98 -30.04 -10.72
C GLY A 277 4.94 -30.34 -9.57
N ARG A 278 6.17 -29.79 -9.67
CA ARG A 278 7.26 -29.94 -8.68
C ARG A 278 7.72 -28.56 -8.19
N ALA A 279 8.41 -28.50 -7.06
CA ALA A 279 8.99 -27.27 -6.48
C ALA A 279 9.76 -26.45 -7.52
N ARG A 280 10.72 -27.06 -8.22
CA ARG A 280 11.54 -26.42 -9.26
C ARG A 280 10.76 -25.74 -10.41
N ASP A 281 9.47 -26.08 -10.56
CA ASP A 281 8.63 -25.50 -11.62
C ASP A 281 7.99 -24.19 -11.16
N PHE A 282 7.87 -23.94 -9.85
CA PHE A 282 7.05 -22.85 -9.30
C PHE A 282 7.70 -22.07 -8.16
N GLU A 283 8.86 -22.48 -7.58
CA GLU A 283 9.51 -21.76 -6.47
C GLU A 283 9.76 -20.30 -6.81
N GLU A 284 10.36 -20.02 -7.97
CA GLU A 284 10.62 -18.67 -8.46
C GLU A 284 9.34 -17.83 -8.69
N ALA A 285 8.18 -18.49 -8.82
CA ALA A 285 6.89 -17.81 -9.01
C ALA A 285 6.13 -17.60 -7.70
N ILE A 286 6.60 -18.22 -6.61
CA ILE A 286 6.03 -18.09 -5.27
C ILE A 286 6.77 -17.01 -4.47
N GLU A 287 8.10 -16.91 -4.67
CA GLU A 287 8.96 -15.85 -4.12
C GLU A 287 8.71 -14.50 -4.78
#